data_08b70e0f8ca617d7094f91a044482a25
#
_entry.id   08b70e0f8ca617d7094f91a044482a25
#
_cell.length_a   1.000
_cell.length_b   1.000
_cell.length_c   1.000
_cell.angle_alpha   90.00
_cell.angle_beta   90.00
_cell.angle_gamma   90.00
#
_symmetry.space_group_name_H-M   'P 1'
#
loop_
_entity.id
_entity.type
_entity.pdbx_description
1 polymer ?
#
loop_
_entity_poly.entity_id
_entity_poly.type
_entity_poly.pdbx_seq_one_letter_code
_entity_poly.pdbx_strand_id
1 'polypeptide(L)'
;MSDGMRFKVEFDAEELLGRFVSENAKKVLLDDIKADSSEYVPVRTGTLRHSAVVDVSDGSVSWTTEYAQAMYERDHVGSTKNAKATGHWFETAKENHLDQWIQDVKDALFSR
;
A
#
# COMPACT_ATOMS: atom_id res chain seq x y z
N MET A 1 23.83 4.16 -1.39
CA MET A 1 22.86 3.74 -1.30
C MET A 1 21.75 4.38 -1.71
N SER A 2 20.98 4.00 -2.39
CA SER A 2 20.06 4.69 -2.94
C SER A 2 18.76 4.36 -2.49
N ASP A 3 18.34 4.92 -1.41
CA ASP A 3 17.00 4.79 -0.94
C ASP A 3 16.01 5.40 -1.89
N GLY A 4 16.42 6.25 -2.80
CA GLY A 4 15.54 6.83 -3.79
C GLY A 4 14.93 5.84 -4.76
N MET A 5 15.39 4.61 -4.76
CA MET A 5 14.84 3.57 -5.63
C MET A 5 13.64 2.88 -5.00
N ARG A 6 13.47 3.00 -3.70
CA ARG A 6 12.31 2.43 -3.04
C ARG A 6 11.08 3.30 -3.24
N PHE A 7 9.91 2.69 -3.17
CA PHE A 7 8.66 3.45 -3.14
C PHE A 7 8.00 3.28 -1.77
N LYS A 8 7.65 4.39 -1.13
CA LYS A 8 7.06 4.38 0.20
C LYS A 8 5.79 5.23 0.21
N VAL A 9 4.74 4.69 0.82
CA VAL A 9 3.50 5.41 1.05
C VAL A 9 3.39 5.70 2.54
N GLU A 10 3.24 6.98 2.90
CA GLU A 10 2.91 7.37 4.26
C GLU A 10 1.44 7.76 4.28
N PHE A 11 0.70 7.25 5.25
CA PHE A 11 -0.73 7.46 5.28
C PHE A 11 -1.15 7.88 6.67
N ASP A 12 -1.72 9.07 6.78
CA ASP A 12 -2.15 9.60 8.07
C ASP A 12 -3.59 9.16 8.34
N ALA A 13 -3.73 8.08 9.11
CA ALA A 13 -5.03 7.53 9.41
C ALA A 13 -5.88 8.49 10.25
N GLU A 14 -5.24 9.27 11.11
CA GLU A 14 -5.96 10.21 11.98
C GLU A 14 -6.53 11.36 11.17
N GLU A 15 -5.78 11.84 10.19
CA GLU A 15 -6.29 12.86 9.30
C GLU A 15 -7.47 12.33 8.48
N LEU A 16 -7.34 11.12 7.98
CA LEU A 16 -8.38 10.50 7.16
C LEU A 16 -9.70 10.38 7.93
N LEU A 17 -9.63 9.93 9.18
CA LEU A 17 -10.82 9.66 9.97
C LEU A 17 -11.25 10.83 10.84
N GLY A 18 -10.42 11.86 10.97
CA GLY A 18 -10.72 13.02 11.79
C GLY A 18 -10.76 12.71 13.28
N ARG A 19 -10.06 11.67 13.71
CA ARG A 19 -10.08 11.25 15.10
C ARG A 19 -8.87 10.38 15.41
N PHE A 20 -8.64 10.17 16.72
CA PHE A 20 -7.56 9.30 17.16
C PHE A 20 -7.73 7.88 16.63
N VAL A 21 -6.65 7.29 16.17
CA VAL A 21 -6.63 5.92 15.65
C VAL A 21 -5.60 5.13 16.44
N SER A 22 -6.04 4.05 17.09
CA SER A 22 -5.13 3.22 17.89
C SER A 22 -4.09 2.54 16.97
N GLU A 23 -3.02 2.06 17.58
CA GLU A 23 -2.00 1.36 16.78
C GLU A 23 -2.53 0.10 16.12
N ASN A 24 -3.42 -0.61 16.80
CA ASN A 24 -4.01 -1.80 16.20
C ASN A 24 -4.83 -1.43 14.95
N ALA A 25 -5.59 -0.36 15.02
CA ALA A 25 -6.37 0.08 13.86
C ALA A 25 -5.47 0.61 12.74
N LYS A 26 -4.37 1.27 13.09
CA LYS A 26 -3.39 1.69 12.07
C LYS A 26 -2.79 0.47 11.36
N LYS A 27 -2.51 -0.59 12.11
CA LYS A 27 -1.98 -1.81 11.51
C LYS A 27 -2.98 -2.40 10.52
N VAL A 28 -4.26 -2.42 10.90
CA VAL A 28 -5.32 -2.91 9.99
C VAL A 28 -5.31 -2.10 8.69
N LEU A 29 -5.24 -0.78 8.80
CA LEU A 29 -5.23 0.07 7.61
C LEU A 29 -4.01 -0.21 6.73
N LEU A 30 -2.83 -0.28 7.34
CA LEU A 30 -1.61 -0.48 6.55
C LEU A 30 -1.56 -1.87 5.93
N ASP A 31 -2.07 -2.88 6.62
CA ASP A 31 -2.18 -4.22 6.05
C ASP A 31 -3.16 -4.24 4.88
N ASP A 32 -4.27 -3.50 4.97
CA ASP A 32 -5.21 -3.37 3.87
C ASP A 32 -4.56 -2.69 2.66
N ILE A 33 -3.82 -1.61 2.91
CA ILE A 33 -3.12 -0.91 1.84
C ILE A 33 -2.15 -1.85 1.13
N LYS A 34 -1.38 -2.60 1.90
CA LYS A 34 -0.43 -3.54 1.34
C LYS A 34 -1.14 -4.61 0.51
N ALA A 35 -2.17 -5.21 1.07
CA ALA A 35 -2.87 -6.32 0.40
C ALA A 35 -3.54 -5.86 -0.89
N ASP A 36 -4.27 -4.75 -0.81
CA ASP A 36 -5.05 -4.28 -1.97
C ASP A 36 -4.16 -3.68 -3.04
N SER A 37 -3.09 -2.98 -2.63
CA SER A 37 -2.12 -2.45 -3.60
C SER A 37 -1.41 -3.58 -4.33
N SER A 38 -1.18 -4.71 -3.65
CA SER A 38 -0.48 -5.83 -4.27
C SER A 38 -1.21 -6.39 -5.49
N GLU A 39 -2.53 -6.21 -5.56
CA GLU A 39 -3.28 -6.64 -6.73
C GLU A 39 -2.84 -5.92 -8.00
N TYR A 40 -2.30 -4.73 -7.85
CA TYR A 40 -1.95 -3.87 -8.98
C TYR A 40 -0.44 -3.80 -9.21
N VAL A 41 0.35 -4.45 -8.37
CA VAL A 41 1.81 -4.46 -8.52
C VAL A 41 2.19 -5.38 -9.67
N PRO A 42 3.05 -4.94 -10.60
CA PRO A 42 3.50 -5.82 -11.68
C PRO A 42 4.20 -7.06 -11.14
N VAL A 43 3.90 -8.21 -11.73
CA VAL A 43 4.49 -9.47 -11.32
C VAL A 43 5.33 -10.03 -12.45
N ARG A 44 6.61 -10.22 -12.19
CA ARG A 44 7.48 -10.88 -13.12
C ARG A 44 8.03 -12.13 -12.46
N THR A 45 8.71 -11.92 -11.31
CA THR A 45 9.19 -13.02 -10.50
C THR A 45 8.51 -13.01 -9.13
N GLY A 46 7.70 -12.01 -8.85
CA GLY A 46 7.09 -11.81 -7.53
C GLY A 46 7.95 -11.01 -6.58
N THR A 47 9.18 -10.66 -6.95
CA THR A 47 10.10 -9.97 -6.05
C THR A 47 9.55 -8.62 -5.61
N LEU A 48 9.04 -7.82 -6.54
CA LEU A 48 8.52 -6.51 -6.21
C LEU A 48 7.31 -6.62 -5.27
N ARG A 49 6.37 -7.49 -5.61
CA ARG A 49 5.17 -7.66 -4.77
C ARG A 49 5.54 -8.11 -3.37
N HIS A 50 6.48 -9.03 -3.25
CA HIS A 50 6.87 -9.58 -1.94
C HIS A 50 7.78 -8.65 -1.16
N SER A 51 8.23 -7.56 -1.76
CA SER A 51 9.12 -6.62 -1.05
C SER A 51 8.36 -5.66 -0.15
N ALA A 52 7.03 -5.70 -0.13
CA ALA A 52 6.23 -4.75 0.64
C ALA A 52 6.44 -4.96 2.14
N VAL A 53 6.69 -3.87 2.86
CA VAL A 53 6.92 -3.87 4.30
C VAL A 53 6.01 -2.85 4.95
N VAL A 54 5.31 -3.25 6.00
CA VAL A 54 4.45 -2.37 6.78
C VAL A 54 5.23 -1.90 8.00
N ASP A 55 5.22 -0.59 8.25
CA ASP A 55 5.82 -0.02 9.45
C ASP A 55 4.75 0.80 10.17
N VAL A 56 4.19 0.23 11.23
CA VAL A 56 3.07 0.85 11.96
C VAL A 56 3.51 2.13 12.65
N SER A 57 4.69 2.13 13.25
CA SER A 57 5.15 3.30 13.97
C SER A 57 5.43 4.47 13.04
N ASP A 58 5.84 4.19 11.80
CA ASP A 58 6.07 5.23 10.80
C ASP A 58 4.78 5.55 10.02
N GLY A 59 3.79 4.69 10.10
CA GLY A 59 2.56 4.87 9.33
C GLY A 59 2.75 4.66 7.85
N SER A 60 3.58 3.70 7.45
CA SER A 60 3.97 3.56 6.06
C SER A 60 3.94 2.13 5.57
N VAL A 61 3.82 2.01 4.25
CA VAL A 61 4.05 0.77 3.51
C VAL A 61 5.12 1.06 2.47
N SER A 62 6.16 0.25 2.41
CA SER A 62 7.26 0.45 1.48
C SER A 62 7.45 -0.76 0.60
N TRP A 63 7.72 -0.53 -0.68
CA TRP A 63 8.17 -1.57 -1.60
C TRP A 63 9.66 -1.37 -1.77
N THR A 64 10.46 -2.35 -1.41
CA THR A 64 11.87 -2.14 -1.09
C THR A 64 12.86 -2.59 -2.15
N THR A 65 12.40 -3.06 -3.30
CA THR A 65 13.33 -3.38 -4.39
C THR A 65 13.94 -2.11 -4.95
N GLU A 66 15.10 -2.25 -5.55
CA GLU A 66 15.81 -1.11 -6.12
C GLU A 66 15.05 -0.43 -7.25
N TYR A 67 14.15 -1.16 -7.90
CA TYR A 67 13.42 -0.62 -9.04
C TYR A 67 11.99 -0.23 -8.71
N ALA A 68 11.60 -0.28 -7.43
CA ALA A 68 10.21 -0.05 -7.06
C ALA A 68 9.71 1.33 -7.47
N GLN A 69 10.47 2.38 -7.20
CA GLN A 69 10.03 3.72 -7.53
C GLN A 69 9.93 3.94 -9.03
N ALA A 70 10.89 3.45 -9.79
CA ALA A 70 10.85 3.60 -11.24
C ALA A 70 9.62 2.90 -11.84
N MET A 71 9.29 1.72 -11.31
CA MET A 71 8.09 1.00 -11.78
C MET A 71 6.82 1.73 -11.36
N TYR A 72 6.82 2.31 -10.16
CA TYR A 72 5.64 3.00 -9.67
C TYR A 72 5.27 4.19 -10.52
N GLU A 73 6.27 4.89 -11.03
CA GLU A 73 6.03 6.14 -11.77
C GLU A 73 5.61 5.91 -13.23
N ARG A 74 5.58 4.69 -13.68
CA ARG A 74 5.17 4.41 -15.07
C ARG A 74 3.66 4.47 -15.20
N ASP A 75 3.19 5.08 -16.29
CA ASP A 75 1.76 5.14 -16.58
C ASP A 75 1.23 3.78 -17.01
N HIS A 76 2.04 3.00 -17.71
CA HIS A 76 1.60 1.71 -18.22
C HIS A 76 2.73 0.69 -18.04
N VAL A 77 2.39 -0.41 -17.41
CA VAL A 77 3.35 -1.46 -17.15
C VAL A 77 2.77 -2.78 -17.63
N GLY A 78 3.43 -3.41 -18.58
CA GLY A 78 3.01 -4.72 -19.03
C GLY A 78 3.40 -5.79 -18.02
N SER A 79 2.53 -6.75 -17.81
CA SER A 79 2.84 -7.88 -16.97
C SER A 79 2.04 -9.07 -17.48
N THR A 80 2.74 -10.14 -17.83
CA THR A 80 2.06 -11.34 -18.32
C THR A 80 1.42 -12.12 -17.17
N LYS A 81 1.82 -11.84 -15.94
CA LYS A 81 1.32 -12.58 -14.78
C LYS A 81 0.30 -11.81 -13.97
N ASN A 82 0.08 -10.55 -14.30
CA ASN A 82 -0.91 -9.75 -13.59
C ASN A 82 -1.56 -8.77 -14.56
N ALA A 83 -2.77 -9.12 -15.00
CA ALA A 83 -3.50 -8.29 -15.95
C ALA A 83 -3.91 -6.94 -15.37
N LYS A 84 -3.93 -6.82 -14.04
CA LYS A 84 -4.31 -5.57 -13.37
C LYS A 84 -3.12 -4.66 -13.10
N ALA A 85 -1.92 -5.05 -13.50
CA ALA A 85 -0.72 -4.33 -13.15
C ALA A 85 -0.74 -2.89 -13.65
N THR A 86 -0.31 -1.98 -12.79
CA THR A 86 -0.17 -0.58 -13.13
C THR A 86 1.02 -0.02 -12.37
N GLY A 87 1.62 1.04 -12.89
CA GLY A 87 2.70 1.71 -12.17
C GLY A 87 2.22 2.33 -10.88
N HIS A 88 1.05 2.93 -10.87
CA HIS A 88 0.55 3.67 -9.69
C HIS A 88 -0.34 2.78 -8.84
N TRP A 89 0.20 1.69 -8.33
CA TRP A 89 -0.58 0.65 -7.67
C TRP A 89 -1.27 1.12 -6.39
N PHE A 90 -0.63 1.99 -5.60
CA PHE A 90 -1.30 2.49 -4.40
C PHE A 90 -2.48 3.39 -4.74
N GLU A 91 -2.29 4.30 -5.68
CA GLU A 91 -3.36 5.23 -6.04
C GLU A 91 -4.53 4.49 -6.66
N THR A 92 -4.24 3.48 -7.46
CA THR A 92 -5.29 2.66 -8.06
C THR A 92 -6.04 1.88 -7.00
N ALA A 93 -5.33 1.30 -6.04
CA ALA A 93 -5.96 0.58 -4.94
C ALA A 93 -6.83 1.52 -4.10
N LYS A 94 -6.33 2.73 -3.84
CA LYS A 94 -7.07 3.70 -3.07
C LYS A 94 -8.38 4.07 -3.75
N GLU A 95 -8.36 4.28 -5.06
CA GLU A 95 -9.58 4.62 -5.79
C GLU A 95 -10.63 3.53 -5.67
N ASN A 96 -10.20 2.27 -5.61
CA ASN A 96 -11.12 1.16 -5.64
C ASN A 96 -11.48 0.63 -4.26
N HIS A 97 -10.67 0.89 -3.25
CA HIS A 97 -10.84 0.22 -1.96
C HIS A 97 -10.89 1.16 -0.76
N LEU A 98 -10.81 2.48 -0.95
CA LEU A 98 -10.74 3.41 0.18
C LEU A 98 -11.91 3.24 1.15
N ASP A 99 -13.11 3.06 0.63
CA ASP A 99 -14.30 2.92 1.49
C ASP A 99 -14.18 1.67 2.37
N GLN A 100 -13.66 0.59 1.81
CA GLN A 100 -13.47 -0.64 2.57
C GLN A 100 -12.37 -0.45 3.63
N TRP A 101 -11.30 0.26 3.29
CA TRP A 101 -10.24 0.55 4.25
C TRP A 101 -10.79 1.33 5.45
N ILE A 102 -11.62 2.34 5.18
CA ILE A 102 -12.23 3.14 6.24
C ILE A 102 -13.11 2.26 7.12
N GLN A 103 -13.91 1.38 6.50
CA GLN A 103 -14.78 0.50 7.25
C GLN A 103 -13.98 -0.47 8.13
N ASP A 104 -12.90 -1.03 7.60
CA ASP A 104 -12.07 -1.97 8.35
C ASP A 104 -11.41 -1.30 9.55
N VAL A 105 -10.97 -0.05 9.39
CA VAL A 105 -10.39 0.70 10.50
C VAL A 105 -11.45 0.98 11.56
N LYS A 106 -12.66 1.37 11.15
CA LYS A 106 -13.74 1.61 12.10
C LYS A 106 -14.08 0.35 12.87
N ASP A 107 -14.14 -0.78 12.17
CA ASP A 107 -14.42 -2.05 12.82
C ASP A 107 -13.34 -2.39 13.85
N ALA A 108 -12.08 -2.12 13.52
CA ALA A 108 -10.98 -2.38 14.44
C ALA A 108 -11.04 -1.45 15.66
N LEU A 109 -11.48 -0.20 15.48
CA LEU A 109 -11.58 0.74 16.59
C LEU A 109 -12.66 0.35 17.58
N PHE A 110 -13.74 -0.29 17.11
CA PHE A 110 -14.86 -0.63 17.94
C PHE A 110 -14.91 -2.11 18.31
N SER A 111 -13.95 -2.89 17.84
CA SER A 111 -13.88 -4.31 18.17
C SER A 111 -13.25 -4.48 19.55
N ARG A 112 -13.56 -5.57 20.20
CA ARG A 112 -13.01 -5.85 21.51
C ARG A 112 -12.23 -7.12 21.55
#